data_04a2e3bffd3aef33c4542d230122eef3
#
_entry.id   04a2e3bffd3aef33c4542d230122eef3
#
_cell.length_a   1.000
_cell.length_b   1.000
_cell.length_c   1.000
_cell.angle_alpha   90.00
_cell.angle_beta   90.00
_cell.angle_gamma   90.00
#
_symmetry.space_group_name_H-M   'P 1'
#
loop_
_entity.id
_entity.type
_entity.pdbx_description
1 polymer ?
#
loop_
_entity_poly.entity_id
_entity_poly.type
_entity_poly.pdbx_seq_one_letter_code
_entity_poly.pdbx_strand_id
1 'polypeptide(L)'
;RLPCTIADRSPLDADPLVAAFLSLLSLPDSRFSVTQILEYLSLEPLQRKFSLTEESLTVIEYWLERANIHWGLDGRHKAQVTESAVDSDMYSWHWGLQRLLLGMISEDATLLLDNCVTVPDVEGQESVELGRLMLIVEQLQIHNRELASPRTADDWQVYLNTLREDCFIPGNDDIDSWESIGKTIADLA
;
A
#
# COMPACT_ATOMS: atom_id res chain seq x y z
N ARG A 1 -48.54 -7.17 -4.84
CA ARG A 1 -47.08 -7.13 -5.14
C ARG A 1 -46.44 -6.33 -4.02
N LEU A 2 -45.69 -7.01 -3.15
CA LEU A 2 -44.84 -6.36 -2.16
C LEU A 2 -43.60 -5.85 -2.90
N PRO A 3 -43.18 -4.57 -2.77
CA PRO A 3 -41.92 -4.11 -3.28
C PRO A 3 -40.81 -4.69 -2.42
N CYS A 4 -40.17 -5.72 -2.91
CA CYS A 4 -38.99 -6.31 -2.29
C CYS A 4 -37.76 -5.74 -3.01
N THR A 5 -37.08 -4.80 -2.38
CA THR A 5 -35.74 -4.37 -2.82
C THR A 5 -34.76 -5.33 -2.13
N ILE A 6 -34.25 -6.30 -2.87
CA ILE A 6 -33.12 -7.12 -2.41
C ILE A 6 -31.91 -6.21 -2.57
N ALA A 7 -31.47 -5.61 -1.48
CA ALA A 7 -30.15 -4.99 -1.40
C ALA A 7 -29.14 -6.14 -1.21
N ASP A 8 -28.80 -6.77 -2.31
CA ASP A 8 -27.71 -7.74 -2.36
C ASP A 8 -26.39 -6.93 -2.40
N ARG A 9 -26.09 -6.26 -1.28
CA ARG A 9 -24.76 -5.73 -1.04
C ARG A 9 -23.98 -6.87 -0.41
N SER A 10 -22.92 -7.30 -1.09
CA SER A 10 -21.91 -8.15 -0.48
C SER A 10 -21.49 -7.52 0.86
N PRO A 11 -21.31 -8.28 1.94
CA PRO A 11 -20.73 -7.76 3.18
C PRO A 11 -19.41 -6.99 2.94
N LEU A 12 -18.68 -7.32 1.86
CA LEU A 12 -17.48 -6.65 1.39
C LEU A 12 -17.73 -5.22 0.91
N ASP A 13 -18.91 -4.94 0.32
CA ASP A 13 -19.27 -3.59 -0.14
C ASP A 13 -19.82 -2.70 0.99
N ALA A 14 -20.10 -3.32 2.16
CA ALA A 14 -20.74 -2.63 3.28
C ALA A 14 -19.74 -2.11 4.32
N ASP A 15 -18.51 -2.64 4.35
CA ASP A 15 -17.53 -2.36 5.38
C ASP A 15 -16.14 -2.08 4.78
N PRO A 16 -15.73 -0.80 4.70
CA PRO A 16 -14.46 -0.42 4.10
C PRO A 16 -13.25 -1.06 4.79
N LEU A 17 -13.26 -1.24 6.12
CA LEU A 17 -12.14 -1.84 6.84
C LEU A 17 -11.99 -3.34 6.53
N VAL A 18 -13.12 -4.07 6.48
CA VAL A 18 -13.12 -5.49 6.10
C VAL A 18 -12.64 -5.65 4.65
N ALA A 19 -13.17 -4.84 3.73
CA ALA A 19 -12.76 -4.86 2.33
C ALA A 19 -11.26 -4.58 2.17
N ALA A 20 -10.73 -3.58 2.90
CA ALA A 20 -9.31 -3.25 2.92
C ALA A 20 -8.45 -4.39 3.47
N PHE A 21 -8.85 -5.00 4.58
CA PHE A 21 -8.12 -6.14 5.15
C PHE A 21 -8.07 -7.32 4.19
N LEU A 22 -9.19 -7.67 3.55
CA LEU A 22 -9.24 -8.73 2.55
C LEU A 22 -8.41 -8.40 1.30
N SER A 23 -8.38 -7.14 0.90
CA SER A 23 -7.53 -6.68 -0.21
C SER A 23 -6.04 -6.81 0.13
N LEU A 24 -5.64 -6.60 1.40
CA LEU A 24 -4.26 -6.87 1.84
C LEU A 24 -3.89 -8.35 1.71
N LEU A 25 -4.81 -9.28 1.94
CA LEU A 25 -4.54 -10.71 1.77
C LEU A 25 -4.24 -11.10 0.32
N SER A 26 -4.65 -10.29 -0.65
CA SER A 26 -4.37 -10.50 -2.07
C SER A 26 -3.07 -9.83 -2.56
N LEU A 27 -2.25 -9.26 -1.65
CA LEU A 27 -0.97 -8.63 -2.00
C LEU A 27 -0.04 -9.53 -2.83
N PRO A 28 0.08 -10.86 -2.57
CA PRO A 28 0.93 -11.72 -3.38
C PRO A 28 0.58 -11.75 -4.87
N ASP A 29 -0.69 -11.56 -5.20
CA ASP A 29 -1.21 -11.51 -6.57
C ASP A 29 -1.33 -10.08 -7.11
N SER A 30 -0.96 -9.09 -6.30
CA SER A 30 -1.07 -7.67 -6.62
C SER A 30 -0.01 -7.23 -7.62
N ARG A 31 -0.40 -6.30 -8.50
CA ARG A 31 0.53 -5.58 -9.36
C ARG A 31 1.18 -4.37 -8.69
N PHE A 32 0.75 -4.01 -7.48
CA PHE A 32 1.19 -2.78 -6.83
C PHE A 32 1.03 -1.56 -7.74
N SER A 33 -0.15 -1.42 -8.37
CA SER A 33 -0.45 -0.23 -9.17
C SER A 33 -0.61 1.00 -8.28
N VAL A 34 -0.28 2.17 -8.83
CA VAL A 34 -0.47 3.45 -8.13
C VAL A 34 -1.91 3.61 -7.65
N THR A 35 -2.90 3.28 -8.50
CA THR A 35 -4.32 3.36 -8.13
C THR A 35 -4.63 2.51 -6.90
N GLN A 36 -4.16 1.27 -6.86
CA GLN A 36 -4.38 0.38 -5.70
C GLN A 36 -3.75 0.93 -4.43
N ILE A 37 -2.54 1.46 -4.51
CA ILE A 37 -1.88 2.04 -3.33
C ILE A 37 -2.59 3.32 -2.88
N LEU A 38 -3.03 4.19 -3.79
CA LEU A 38 -3.82 5.38 -3.44
C LEU A 38 -5.16 5.02 -2.80
N GLU A 39 -5.83 3.96 -3.26
CA GLU A 39 -7.02 3.42 -2.60
C GLU A 39 -6.73 3.02 -1.14
N TYR A 40 -5.60 2.37 -0.87
CA TYR A 40 -5.19 2.07 0.51
C TYR A 40 -4.89 3.33 1.32
N LEU A 41 -4.16 4.28 0.75
CA LEU A 41 -3.82 5.53 1.42
C LEU A 41 -5.06 6.39 1.73
N SER A 42 -6.15 6.22 0.99
CA SER A 42 -7.42 6.94 1.23
C SER A 42 -8.23 6.40 2.41
N LEU A 43 -7.88 5.24 2.96
CA LEU A 43 -8.60 4.63 4.08
C LEU A 43 -8.25 5.31 5.41
N GLU A 44 -9.25 5.82 6.11
CA GLU A 44 -9.03 6.50 7.39
C GLU A 44 -8.26 5.67 8.44
N PRO A 45 -8.52 4.35 8.64
CA PRO A 45 -7.75 3.55 9.59
C PRO A 45 -6.26 3.46 9.24
N LEU A 46 -5.91 3.46 7.95
CA LEU A 46 -4.53 3.50 7.47
C LEU A 46 -3.92 4.90 7.65
N GLN A 47 -4.67 5.96 7.33
CA GLN A 47 -4.23 7.34 7.54
C GLN A 47 -3.92 7.59 9.01
N ARG A 48 -4.76 7.11 9.94
CA ARG A 48 -4.50 7.17 11.38
C ARG A 48 -3.21 6.43 11.77
N LYS A 49 -2.97 5.24 11.20
CA LYS A 49 -1.77 4.45 11.48
C LYS A 49 -0.48 5.16 11.07
N PHE A 50 -0.47 5.77 9.90
CA PHE A 50 0.72 6.41 9.33
C PHE A 50 0.72 7.94 9.49
N SER A 51 -0.26 8.49 10.23
CA SER A 51 -0.40 9.94 10.47
C SER A 51 -0.46 10.76 9.17
N LEU A 52 -1.19 10.26 8.17
CA LEU A 52 -1.42 10.95 6.90
C LEU A 52 -2.59 11.93 7.05
N THR A 53 -2.48 13.08 6.39
CA THR A 53 -3.53 14.09 6.24
C THR A 53 -3.98 14.20 4.79
N GLU A 54 -5.03 14.96 4.51
CA GLU A 54 -5.45 15.25 3.12
C GLU A 54 -4.35 15.99 2.34
N GLU A 55 -3.60 16.88 3.04
CA GLU A 55 -2.45 17.55 2.44
C GLU A 55 -1.35 16.54 2.11
N SER A 56 -1.07 15.57 3.00
CA SER A 56 -0.12 14.49 2.74
C SER A 56 -0.48 13.71 1.47
N LEU A 57 -1.76 13.36 1.30
CA LEU A 57 -2.23 12.63 0.13
C LEU A 57 -2.06 13.44 -1.16
N THR A 58 -2.40 14.73 -1.13
CA THR A 58 -2.24 15.63 -2.28
C THR A 58 -0.77 15.72 -2.73
N VAL A 59 0.15 15.83 -1.78
CA VAL A 59 1.60 15.88 -2.05
C VAL A 59 2.09 14.53 -2.59
N ILE A 60 1.64 13.42 -2.00
CA ILE A 60 1.98 12.07 -2.47
C ILE A 60 1.50 11.85 -3.92
N GLU A 61 0.25 12.19 -4.24
CA GLU A 61 -0.28 12.07 -5.61
C GLU A 61 0.56 12.86 -6.61
N TYR A 62 0.89 14.11 -6.28
CA TYR A 62 1.77 14.94 -7.09
C TYR A 62 3.14 14.28 -7.34
N TRP A 63 3.77 13.73 -6.31
CA TRP A 63 5.06 13.06 -6.46
C TRP A 63 4.98 11.78 -7.29
N LEU A 64 3.93 10.97 -7.14
CA LEU A 64 3.74 9.75 -7.92
C LEU A 64 3.66 10.05 -9.41
N GLU A 65 2.96 11.13 -9.78
CA GLU A 65 2.88 11.62 -11.15
C GLU A 65 4.25 12.12 -11.64
N ARG A 66 4.92 12.99 -10.87
CA ARG A 66 6.22 13.57 -11.22
C ARG A 66 7.33 12.52 -11.31
N ALA A 67 7.34 11.56 -10.41
CA ALA A 67 8.27 10.44 -10.43
C ALA A 67 7.94 9.42 -11.51
N ASN A 68 6.75 9.53 -12.13
CA ASN A 68 6.27 8.63 -13.17
C ASN A 68 6.21 7.15 -12.69
N ILE A 69 5.69 6.95 -11.47
CA ILE A 69 5.47 5.63 -10.91
C ILE A 69 4.16 5.09 -11.47
N HIS A 70 4.14 3.87 -11.96
CA HIS A 70 2.94 3.26 -12.52
C HIS A 70 2.53 2.00 -11.76
N TRP A 71 3.41 1.02 -11.66
CA TRP A 71 3.15 -0.26 -11.03
C TRP A 71 4.42 -1.06 -10.78
N GLY A 72 4.31 -2.06 -9.91
CA GLY A 72 5.39 -2.99 -9.59
C GLY A 72 6.35 -2.46 -8.53
N LEU A 73 6.72 -3.31 -7.58
CA LEU A 73 7.65 -2.92 -6.52
C LEU A 73 9.03 -2.57 -7.09
N ASP A 74 9.54 -3.44 -7.93
CA ASP A 74 10.84 -3.35 -8.63
C ASP A 74 10.79 -4.12 -9.96
N GLY A 75 11.87 -4.15 -10.70
CA GLY A 75 11.96 -4.87 -11.97
C GLY A 75 11.77 -6.38 -11.81
N ARG A 76 12.27 -6.96 -10.73
CA ARG A 76 12.10 -8.39 -10.43
C ARG A 76 10.63 -8.74 -10.21
N HIS A 77 9.92 -7.97 -9.40
CA HIS A 77 8.48 -8.13 -9.18
C HIS A 77 7.71 -8.00 -10.50
N LYS A 78 8.04 -7.00 -11.32
CA LYS A 78 7.42 -6.83 -12.65
C LYS A 78 7.66 -8.03 -13.56
N ALA A 79 8.89 -8.54 -13.60
CA ALA A 79 9.23 -9.72 -14.39
C ALA A 79 8.44 -10.96 -13.93
N GLN A 80 8.27 -11.16 -12.62
CA GLN A 80 7.46 -12.25 -12.06
C GLN A 80 5.98 -12.13 -12.46
N VAL A 81 5.39 -10.95 -12.30
CA VAL A 81 3.96 -10.70 -12.62
C VAL A 81 3.67 -10.85 -14.12
N THR A 82 4.62 -10.49 -14.98
CA THR A 82 4.45 -10.56 -16.44
C THR A 82 5.02 -11.82 -17.07
N GLU A 83 5.60 -12.72 -16.27
CA GLU A 83 6.34 -13.91 -16.75
C GLU A 83 7.40 -13.53 -17.80
N SER A 84 8.01 -12.36 -17.65
CA SER A 84 8.98 -11.81 -18.58
C SER A 84 10.41 -12.16 -18.17
N ALA A 85 11.27 -12.39 -19.14
CA ALA A 85 12.72 -12.54 -18.90
C ALA A 85 13.42 -11.17 -18.71
N VAL A 86 12.74 -10.06 -18.96
CA VAL A 86 13.31 -8.71 -18.87
C VAL A 86 12.98 -8.11 -17.50
N ASP A 87 14.02 -7.87 -16.72
CA ASP A 87 13.99 -7.17 -15.44
C ASP A 87 14.23 -5.68 -15.69
N SER A 88 13.18 -4.86 -15.60
CA SER A 88 13.25 -3.42 -15.79
C SER A 88 12.59 -2.68 -14.64
N ASP A 89 13.39 -1.89 -13.92
CA ASP A 89 12.94 -1.06 -12.81
C ASP A 89 12.15 0.18 -13.23
N MET A 90 12.21 0.59 -14.50
CA MET A 90 11.53 1.80 -14.98
C MET A 90 10.05 1.79 -14.59
N TYR A 91 9.58 2.93 -14.05
CA TYR A 91 8.20 3.15 -13.62
C TYR A 91 7.74 2.30 -12.42
N SER A 92 8.66 1.59 -11.73
CA SER A 92 8.38 0.88 -10.49
C SER A 92 8.40 1.82 -9.27
N TRP A 93 7.89 1.33 -8.14
CA TRP A 93 7.97 2.03 -6.86
C TRP A 93 9.42 2.28 -6.44
N HIS A 94 10.28 1.27 -6.50
CA HIS A 94 11.71 1.40 -6.18
C HIS A 94 12.38 2.49 -7.01
N TRP A 95 12.21 2.43 -8.32
CA TRP A 95 12.82 3.42 -9.23
C TRP A 95 12.31 4.84 -9.00
N GLY A 96 11.01 5.02 -8.83
CA GLY A 96 10.43 6.35 -8.64
C GLY A 96 10.76 6.97 -7.27
N LEU A 97 10.68 6.18 -6.19
CA LEU A 97 11.05 6.62 -4.85
C LEU A 97 12.54 6.98 -4.76
N GLN A 98 13.40 6.20 -5.43
CA GLN A 98 14.83 6.54 -5.53
C GLN A 98 15.06 7.89 -6.20
N ARG A 99 14.32 8.20 -7.28
CA ARG A 99 14.41 9.49 -7.97
C ARG A 99 13.97 10.66 -7.11
N LEU A 100 12.90 10.51 -6.33
CA LEU A 100 12.43 11.51 -5.38
C LEU A 100 13.46 11.72 -4.26
N LEU A 101 14.00 10.63 -3.70
CA LEU A 101 15.02 10.70 -2.65
C LEU A 101 16.31 11.38 -3.13
N LEU A 102 16.77 11.05 -4.33
CA LEU A 102 17.95 11.68 -4.93
C LEU A 102 17.69 13.17 -5.24
N GLY A 103 16.47 13.53 -5.67
CA GLY A 103 16.07 14.92 -5.89
C GLY A 103 16.08 15.76 -4.63
N MET A 104 15.75 15.15 -3.48
CA MET A 104 15.83 15.82 -2.18
C MET A 104 17.28 16.15 -1.76
N ILE A 105 18.26 15.34 -2.19
CA ILE A 105 19.67 15.53 -1.86
C ILE A 105 20.36 16.50 -2.84
N SER A 106 19.85 16.58 -4.08
CA SER A 106 20.45 17.38 -5.16
C SER A 106 19.44 18.34 -5.78
N GLU A 107 19.74 19.64 -5.73
CA GLU A 107 18.97 20.68 -6.41
C GLU A 107 19.13 20.64 -7.95
N ASP A 108 20.05 19.83 -8.46
CA ASP A 108 20.30 19.73 -9.90
C ASP A 108 19.39 18.66 -10.54
N ALA A 109 18.31 19.11 -11.18
CA ALA A 109 17.36 18.28 -11.91
C ALA A 109 17.97 17.45 -13.06
N THR A 110 19.22 17.73 -13.43
CA THR A 110 19.93 17.06 -14.52
C THR A 110 20.92 16.01 -14.04
N LEU A 111 21.04 15.81 -12.72
CA LEU A 111 21.99 14.86 -12.17
C LEU A 111 21.56 13.42 -12.53
N LEU A 112 22.37 12.77 -13.35
CA LEU A 112 22.26 11.35 -13.66
C LEU A 112 23.08 10.56 -12.63
N LEU A 113 22.40 10.02 -11.60
CA LEU A 113 22.99 9.04 -10.71
C LEU A 113 22.46 7.65 -11.11
N ASP A 114 23.34 6.74 -11.45
CA ASP A 114 23.01 5.36 -11.87
C ASP A 114 21.92 5.30 -12.96
N ASN A 115 22.01 6.16 -13.97
CA ASN A 115 21.00 6.28 -15.04
C ASN A 115 19.62 6.77 -14.60
N CYS A 116 19.47 7.29 -13.38
CA CYS A 116 18.23 7.91 -12.89
C CYS A 116 18.32 9.42 -12.95
N VAL A 117 17.33 10.05 -13.62
CA VAL A 117 17.12 11.50 -13.57
C VAL A 117 16.42 11.83 -12.26
N THR A 118 16.98 12.74 -11.48
CA THR A 118 16.39 13.17 -10.19
C THR A 118 15.06 13.91 -10.38
N VAL A 119 14.22 13.90 -9.37
CA VAL A 119 12.96 14.67 -9.30
C VAL A 119 13.08 15.63 -8.12
N PRO A 120 13.47 16.91 -8.35
CA PRO A 120 13.78 17.89 -7.29
C PRO A 120 12.51 18.58 -6.76
N ASP A 121 11.44 17.80 -6.51
CA ASP A 121 10.14 18.35 -6.12
C ASP A 121 9.83 18.11 -4.62
N VAL A 122 10.81 17.65 -3.82
CA VAL A 122 10.65 17.39 -2.38
C VAL A 122 11.42 18.42 -1.59
N GLU A 123 10.71 19.34 -0.94
CA GLU A 123 11.33 20.43 -0.19
C GLU A 123 10.91 20.44 1.30
N GLY A 124 11.84 20.82 2.17
CA GLY A 124 11.57 21.16 3.56
C GLY A 124 10.80 20.08 4.36
N GLN A 125 9.64 20.43 4.89
CA GLN A 125 8.82 19.52 5.71
C GLN A 125 8.20 18.36 4.93
N GLU A 126 8.10 18.47 3.62
CA GLU A 126 7.58 17.39 2.75
C GLU A 126 8.46 16.14 2.77
N SER A 127 9.73 16.26 3.18
CA SER A 127 10.61 15.09 3.39
C SER A 127 10.04 14.07 4.38
N VAL A 128 9.24 14.51 5.35
CA VAL A 128 8.56 13.63 6.31
C VAL A 128 7.50 12.80 5.61
N GLU A 129 6.76 13.40 4.69
CA GLU A 129 5.72 12.70 3.90
C GLU A 129 6.34 11.66 2.96
N LEU A 130 7.48 11.99 2.34
CA LEU A 130 8.23 11.01 1.55
C LEU A 130 8.68 9.82 2.42
N GLY A 131 9.18 10.09 3.63
CA GLY A 131 9.55 9.05 4.58
C GLY A 131 8.37 8.15 4.96
N ARG A 132 7.17 8.72 5.18
CA ARG A 132 5.94 7.97 5.44
C ARG A 132 5.52 7.11 4.25
N LEU A 133 5.55 7.67 3.04
CA LEU A 133 5.24 6.92 1.82
C LEU A 133 6.20 5.73 1.63
N MET A 134 7.50 5.96 1.80
CA MET A 134 8.50 4.89 1.72
C MET A 134 8.26 3.80 2.76
N LEU A 135 7.94 4.18 4.01
CA LEU A 135 7.61 3.24 5.08
C LEU A 135 6.39 2.39 4.73
N ILE A 136 5.33 2.99 4.20
CA ILE A 136 4.11 2.27 3.80
C ILE A 136 4.42 1.27 2.69
N VAL A 137 5.12 1.70 1.63
CA VAL A 137 5.48 0.81 0.52
C VAL A 137 6.37 -0.34 0.98
N GLU A 138 7.33 -0.08 1.89
CA GLU A 138 8.18 -1.12 2.50
C GLU A 138 7.36 -2.11 3.33
N GLN A 139 6.43 -1.64 4.16
CA GLN A 139 5.52 -2.50 4.93
C GLN A 139 4.69 -3.40 4.02
N LEU A 140 4.08 -2.84 2.98
CA LEU A 140 3.31 -3.61 2.01
C LEU A 140 4.20 -4.65 1.27
N GLN A 141 5.45 -4.31 0.98
CA GLN A 141 6.40 -5.24 0.38
C GLN A 141 6.79 -6.39 1.33
N ILE A 142 6.97 -6.09 2.62
CA ILE A 142 7.22 -7.10 3.65
C ILE A 142 6.02 -8.06 3.72
N HIS A 143 4.81 -7.53 3.86
CA HIS A 143 3.59 -8.34 3.95
C HIS A 143 3.32 -9.13 2.67
N ASN A 144 3.65 -8.60 1.49
CA ASN A 144 3.58 -9.36 0.24
C ASN A 144 4.43 -10.64 0.29
N ARG A 145 5.67 -10.56 0.79
CA ARG A 145 6.56 -11.72 0.93
C ARG A 145 6.08 -12.69 2.00
N GLU A 146 5.65 -12.14 3.13
CA GLU A 146 5.19 -12.92 4.27
C GLU A 146 3.90 -13.70 3.94
N LEU A 147 2.95 -13.10 3.24
CA LEU A 147 1.71 -13.74 2.80
C LEU A 147 1.95 -14.90 1.82
N ALA A 148 3.01 -14.86 1.04
CA ALA A 148 3.39 -15.93 0.13
C ALA A 148 4.07 -17.13 0.84
N SER A 149 4.41 -17.00 2.13
CA SER A 149 5.12 -18.03 2.88
C SER A 149 4.16 -19.04 3.49
N PRO A 150 4.44 -20.36 3.42
CA PRO A 150 3.60 -21.38 4.05
C PRO A 150 3.68 -21.29 5.58
N ARG A 151 2.52 -21.45 6.26
CA ARG A 151 2.39 -21.36 7.71
C ARG A 151 1.43 -22.43 8.23
N THR A 152 1.55 -22.80 9.51
CA THR A 152 0.53 -23.54 10.24
C THR A 152 -0.69 -22.65 10.54
N ALA A 153 -1.82 -23.23 10.97
CA ALA A 153 -3.01 -22.45 11.33
C ALA A 153 -2.71 -21.47 12.47
N ASP A 154 -1.99 -21.93 13.51
CA ASP A 154 -1.59 -21.10 14.64
C ASP A 154 -0.67 -19.93 14.21
N ASP A 155 0.30 -20.22 13.33
CA ASP A 155 1.19 -19.17 12.79
C ASP A 155 0.43 -18.17 11.93
N TRP A 156 -0.57 -18.62 11.16
CA TRP A 156 -1.45 -17.74 10.40
C TRP A 156 -2.26 -16.82 11.31
N GLN A 157 -2.82 -17.36 12.40
CA GLN A 157 -3.57 -16.56 13.37
C GLN A 157 -2.71 -15.42 13.94
N VAL A 158 -1.48 -15.73 14.37
CA VAL A 158 -0.54 -14.74 14.90
C VAL A 158 -0.20 -13.70 13.82
N TYR A 159 0.14 -14.16 12.62
CA TYR A 159 0.55 -13.28 11.53
C TYR A 159 -0.57 -12.34 11.05
N LEU A 160 -1.81 -12.84 10.88
CA LEU A 160 -2.94 -12.01 10.45
C LEU A 160 -3.31 -10.94 11.48
N ASN A 161 -3.15 -11.22 12.79
CA ASN A 161 -3.27 -10.19 13.81
C ASN A 161 -2.15 -9.13 13.68
N THR A 162 -0.92 -9.55 13.44
CA THR A 162 0.19 -8.62 13.17
C THR A 162 -0.09 -7.78 11.93
N LEU A 163 -0.52 -8.38 10.82
CA LEU A 163 -0.85 -7.67 9.58
C LEU A 163 -1.88 -6.55 9.79
N ARG A 164 -2.99 -6.85 10.49
CA ARG A 164 -4.02 -5.84 10.74
C ARG A 164 -3.52 -4.71 11.66
N GLU A 165 -2.70 -5.03 12.67
CA GLU A 165 -2.12 -4.07 13.60
C GLU A 165 -1.04 -3.20 12.96
N ASP A 166 -0.30 -3.75 12.00
CA ASP A 166 0.74 -3.03 11.26
C ASP A 166 0.14 -2.03 10.26
N CYS A 167 -1.01 -2.36 9.68
CA CYS A 167 -1.62 -1.57 8.61
C CYS A 167 -2.71 -0.60 9.09
N PHE A 168 -3.38 -0.85 10.23
CA PHE A 168 -4.56 -0.08 10.61
C PHE A 168 -4.58 0.34 12.09
N ILE A 169 -5.18 1.51 12.35
CA ILE A 169 -5.68 1.92 13.66
C ILE A 169 -7.17 2.18 13.49
N PRO A 170 -8.07 1.36 14.11
CA PRO A 170 -9.51 1.55 14.00
C PRO A 170 -9.96 2.85 14.67
N GLY A 171 -10.95 3.53 14.10
CA GLY A 171 -11.67 4.60 14.75
C GLY A 171 -12.87 4.07 15.54
N ASN A 172 -13.65 4.96 16.12
CA ASN A 172 -14.84 4.58 16.87
C ASN A 172 -15.87 3.83 16.02
N ASP A 173 -16.01 4.22 14.75
CA ASP A 173 -16.96 3.62 13.82
C ASP A 173 -16.48 2.29 13.25
N ASP A 174 -15.18 1.98 13.41
CA ASP A 174 -14.56 0.75 12.89
C ASP A 174 -14.51 -0.38 13.95
N ILE A 175 -14.92 -0.15 15.20
CA ILE A 175 -14.72 -1.08 16.33
C ILE A 175 -15.38 -2.42 16.08
N ASP A 176 -16.62 -2.44 15.63
CA ASP A 176 -17.36 -3.68 15.38
C ASP A 176 -16.70 -4.52 14.27
N SER A 177 -16.25 -3.86 13.21
CA SER A 177 -15.54 -4.47 12.11
C SER A 177 -14.18 -5.02 12.53
N TRP A 178 -13.45 -4.24 13.33
CA TRP A 178 -12.17 -4.64 13.90
C TRP A 178 -12.29 -5.89 14.78
N GLU A 179 -13.31 -5.93 15.66
CA GLU A 179 -13.60 -7.11 16.49
C GLU A 179 -14.02 -8.32 15.65
N SER A 180 -14.84 -8.09 14.61
CA SER A 180 -15.29 -9.16 13.70
C SER A 180 -14.11 -9.80 12.96
N ILE A 181 -13.18 -9.00 12.43
CA ILE A 181 -11.93 -9.49 11.82
C ILE A 181 -11.14 -10.32 12.85
N GLY A 182 -10.99 -9.81 14.08
CA GLY A 182 -10.27 -10.50 15.14
C GLY A 182 -10.89 -11.84 15.52
N LYS A 183 -12.21 -11.92 15.61
CA LYS A 183 -12.93 -13.18 15.87
C LYS A 183 -12.73 -14.19 14.73
N THR A 184 -12.87 -13.74 13.48
CA THR A 184 -12.65 -14.59 12.30
C THR A 184 -11.23 -15.16 12.26
N ILE A 185 -10.23 -14.34 12.62
CA ILE A 185 -8.84 -14.81 12.73
C ILE A 185 -8.69 -15.81 13.88
N ALA A 186 -9.35 -15.59 15.01
CA ALA A 186 -9.30 -16.50 16.16
C ALA A 186 -9.91 -17.88 15.86
N ASP A 187 -10.87 -17.96 14.94
CA ASP A 187 -11.54 -19.20 14.55
C ASP A 187 -10.71 -20.05 13.54
N LEU A 188 -9.51 -19.61 13.14
CA LEU A 188 -8.64 -20.33 12.21
C LEU A 188 -7.85 -21.47 12.87
N ALA A 189 -7.72 -21.50 14.19
CA ALA A 189 -6.88 -22.46 14.94
C ALA A 189 -7.69 -23.45 15.76
#